data_dec6ad790008daeeef525d3e1716bfc9
#
_entry.id   dec6ad790008daeeef525d3e1716bfc9
#
_cell.length_a   1.000
_cell.length_b   1.000
_cell.length_c   1.000
_cell.angle_alpha   90.00
_cell.angle_beta   90.00
_cell.angle_gamma   90.00
#
_symmetry.space_group_name_H-M   'P 1'
#
loop_
_entity.id
_entity.type
_entity.pdbx_description
1 polymer ?
#
loop_
_entity_poly.entity_id
_entity_poly.type
_entity_poly.pdbx_seq_one_letter_code
_entity_poly.pdbx_strand_id
1 'polypeptide(L)'
;VEVQGVGLGCCYGYRVHGPVSSAGPGFHPTKVLLDPCARAISGWDVYQRGMAISDHDNSAHCLKAVVTERDHFDFSNHPRPRRAWRETVIYELHPGGFSRDSNSPASAEHRGTFLGLIDALPYLQSLGITAIELLPSMAFDPADAPDGRQNYWGYSPLSWFAPHHGYVCGDDPLAGRQQLRQLVAACHDHGLEVFVDVVYNH
;
A
#
# COMPACT_ATOMS: atom_id res chain seq x y z
N VAL A 1 -19.19 -10.33 -8.78
CA VAL A 1 -19.72 -11.66 -8.44
C VAL A 1 -20.24 -11.58 -7.01
N GLU A 2 -21.47 -12.01 -6.79
CA GLU A 2 -22.02 -12.15 -5.45
C GLU A 2 -21.83 -13.59 -4.97
N VAL A 3 -21.21 -13.74 -3.81
CA VAL A 3 -20.95 -15.05 -3.22
C VAL A 3 -21.67 -15.11 -1.87
N GLN A 4 -22.61 -16.05 -1.73
CA GLN A 4 -23.37 -16.22 -0.48
C GLN A 4 -22.43 -16.63 0.66
N GLY A 5 -22.65 -16.05 1.85
CA GLY A 5 -21.88 -16.37 3.04
C GLY A 5 -20.50 -15.71 3.13
N VAL A 6 -20.09 -14.91 2.14
CA VAL A 6 -18.87 -14.13 2.17
C VAL A 6 -19.17 -12.70 2.62
N GLY A 7 -18.54 -12.28 3.71
CA GLY A 7 -18.71 -10.95 4.29
C GLY A 7 -17.37 -10.24 4.49
N LEU A 8 -17.43 -9.07 5.14
CA LEU A 8 -16.26 -8.26 5.49
C LEU A 8 -15.20 -9.09 6.22
N GLY A 9 -13.94 -8.83 5.91
CA GLY A 9 -12.81 -9.52 6.50
C GLY A 9 -12.54 -10.92 5.92
N CYS A 10 -13.43 -11.48 5.09
CA CYS A 10 -13.14 -12.75 4.43
C CYS A 10 -11.96 -12.62 3.48
N CYS A 11 -11.03 -13.56 3.55
CA CYS A 11 -9.89 -13.64 2.65
C CYS A 11 -10.24 -14.44 1.40
N TYR A 12 -9.77 -13.98 0.23
CA TYR A 12 -9.97 -14.68 -1.03
C TYR A 12 -8.74 -14.58 -1.93
N GLY A 13 -8.66 -15.45 -2.90
CA GLY A 13 -7.70 -15.42 -4.00
C GLY A 13 -8.26 -16.16 -5.20
N TYR A 14 -7.57 -16.09 -6.32
CA TYR A 14 -8.01 -16.73 -7.55
C TYR A 14 -7.15 -17.94 -7.90
N ARG A 15 -7.77 -18.98 -8.45
CA ARG A 15 -7.08 -20.03 -9.19
C ARG A 15 -7.48 -19.90 -10.65
N VAL A 16 -6.50 -19.86 -11.53
CA VAL A 16 -6.72 -19.69 -12.96
C VAL A 16 -6.29 -20.96 -13.69
N HIS A 17 -7.16 -21.46 -14.56
CA HIS A 17 -6.92 -22.64 -15.36
C HIS A 17 -6.78 -22.24 -16.83
N GLY A 18 -5.84 -22.86 -17.52
CA GLY A 18 -5.57 -22.60 -18.92
C GLY A 18 -4.45 -23.49 -19.46
N PRO A 19 -4.02 -23.28 -20.71
CA PRO A 19 -2.93 -24.06 -21.29
C PRO A 19 -1.64 -23.93 -20.48
N VAL A 20 -1.01 -25.05 -20.18
CA VAL A 20 0.35 -25.07 -19.62
C VAL A 20 1.30 -24.81 -20.79
N SER A 21 2.04 -23.69 -20.74
CA SER A 21 3.03 -23.35 -21.76
C SER A 21 4.43 -23.69 -21.26
N SER A 22 5.18 -24.45 -22.04
CA SER A 22 6.61 -24.68 -21.78
C SER A 22 7.50 -23.53 -22.25
N ALA A 23 6.95 -22.53 -22.94
CA ALA A 23 7.69 -21.45 -23.61
C ALA A 23 7.38 -20.04 -23.08
N GLY A 24 6.63 -19.92 -21.97
CA GLY A 24 6.25 -18.61 -21.41
C GLY A 24 5.40 -18.73 -20.15
N PRO A 25 4.91 -17.60 -19.60
CA PRO A 25 4.06 -17.63 -18.42
C PRO A 25 2.80 -18.43 -18.69
N GLY A 26 2.77 -19.66 -18.18
CA GLY A 26 1.64 -20.57 -18.28
C GLY A 26 0.73 -20.46 -17.06
N PHE A 27 -0.50 -20.98 -17.21
CA PHE A 27 -1.38 -21.13 -16.07
C PHE A 27 -0.90 -22.27 -15.17
N HIS A 28 -0.84 -22.01 -13.87
CA HIS A 28 -0.45 -23.04 -12.90
C HIS A 28 -1.60 -23.28 -11.91
N PRO A 29 -2.32 -24.41 -12.04
CA PRO A 29 -3.59 -24.62 -11.32
C PRO A 29 -3.44 -24.72 -9.79
N THR A 30 -2.23 -24.98 -9.29
CA THR A 30 -1.96 -25.05 -7.85
C THR A 30 -1.67 -23.67 -7.23
N LYS A 31 -1.54 -22.61 -8.06
CA LYS A 31 -1.28 -21.27 -7.56
C LYS A 31 -2.55 -20.54 -7.16
N VAL A 32 -2.55 -20.03 -5.95
CA VAL A 32 -3.48 -18.99 -5.52
C VAL A 32 -2.87 -17.63 -5.88
N LEU A 33 -3.58 -16.86 -6.66
CA LEU A 33 -3.19 -15.55 -7.15
C LEU A 33 -3.91 -14.45 -6.35
N LEU A 34 -3.17 -13.41 -6.01
CA LEU A 34 -3.73 -12.21 -5.41
C LEU A 34 -4.58 -11.45 -6.44
N ASP A 35 -5.67 -10.87 -6.00
CA ASP A 35 -6.43 -9.92 -6.80
C ASP A 35 -5.63 -8.62 -6.97
N PRO A 36 -5.24 -8.22 -8.19
CA PRO A 36 -4.52 -6.97 -8.42
C PRO A 36 -5.35 -5.74 -8.07
N CYS A 37 -6.68 -5.88 -8.01
CA CYS A 37 -7.60 -4.83 -7.59
C CYS A 37 -7.98 -4.90 -6.10
N ALA A 38 -7.32 -5.75 -5.32
CA ALA A 38 -7.54 -5.82 -3.88
C ALA A 38 -7.35 -4.45 -3.22
N ARG A 39 -8.17 -4.18 -2.21
CA ARG A 39 -8.10 -2.93 -1.42
C ARG A 39 -7.50 -3.15 -0.03
N ALA A 40 -7.36 -4.41 0.36
CA ALA A 40 -6.67 -4.85 1.57
C ALA A 40 -6.09 -6.24 1.31
N ILE A 41 -4.96 -6.52 1.92
CA ILE A 41 -4.19 -7.77 1.74
C ILE A 41 -3.85 -8.33 3.11
N SER A 42 -4.03 -9.64 3.24
CA SER A 42 -3.66 -10.44 4.41
C SER A 42 -2.66 -11.53 4.04
N GLY A 43 -1.99 -12.10 5.05
CA GLY A 43 -1.07 -13.22 4.89
C GLY A 43 0.40 -12.83 4.80
N TRP A 44 0.75 -11.59 5.13
CA TRP A 44 2.15 -11.13 5.13
C TRP A 44 3.03 -11.90 6.12
N ASP A 45 2.45 -12.37 7.21
CA ASP A 45 3.10 -13.17 8.26
C ASP A 45 3.47 -14.59 7.81
N VAL A 46 2.75 -15.12 6.81
CA VAL A 46 2.98 -16.48 6.27
C VAL A 46 3.51 -16.49 4.84
N TYR A 47 3.57 -15.32 4.19
CA TYR A 47 3.98 -15.21 2.80
C TYR A 47 5.41 -15.66 2.56
N GLN A 48 5.61 -16.46 1.55
CA GLN A 48 6.92 -16.92 1.10
C GLN A 48 7.04 -16.78 -0.43
N ARG A 49 7.91 -15.86 -0.87
CA ARG A 49 8.14 -15.64 -2.31
C ARG A 49 8.58 -16.90 -3.03
N GLY A 50 9.41 -17.74 -2.40
CA GLY A 50 9.83 -19.02 -2.96
C GLY A 50 8.65 -19.95 -3.31
N MET A 51 7.59 -19.91 -2.51
CA MET A 51 6.37 -20.66 -2.80
C MET A 51 5.56 -20.04 -3.94
N ALA A 52 5.63 -18.73 -4.13
CA ALA A 52 4.95 -18.07 -5.25
C ALA A 52 5.56 -18.43 -6.61
N ILE A 53 6.89 -18.58 -6.69
CA ILE A 53 7.62 -18.82 -7.95
C ILE A 53 7.96 -20.29 -8.21
N SER A 54 7.77 -21.21 -7.25
CA SER A 54 7.98 -22.65 -7.41
C SER A 54 6.79 -23.34 -8.07
N ASP A 55 6.90 -24.64 -8.37
CA ASP A 55 5.80 -25.45 -8.92
C ASP A 55 4.86 -26.01 -7.83
N HIS A 56 5.15 -25.78 -6.55
CA HIS A 56 4.35 -26.29 -5.44
C HIS A 56 3.08 -25.48 -5.20
N ASP A 57 2.09 -26.08 -4.55
CA ASP A 57 0.90 -25.36 -4.06
C ASP A 57 1.31 -24.29 -3.04
N ASN A 58 0.91 -23.04 -3.28
CA ASN A 58 1.25 -21.91 -2.43
C ASN A 58 0.13 -21.52 -1.44
N SER A 59 -0.97 -22.25 -1.36
CA SER A 59 -2.18 -21.86 -0.62
C SER A 59 -1.93 -21.48 0.84
N ALA A 60 -0.96 -22.15 1.50
CA ALA A 60 -0.58 -21.89 2.89
C ALA A 60 0.34 -20.67 3.05
N HIS A 61 1.01 -20.24 1.96
CA HIS A 61 2.08 -19.23 1.98
C HIS A 61 1.86 -18.12 0.95
N CYS A 62 0.61 -17.85 0.59
CA CYS A 62 0.27 -16.79 -0.37
C CYS A 62 -0.41 -15.60 0.31
N LEU A 63 -0.22 -14.44 -0.28
CA LEU A 63 -1.03 -13.27 0.01
C LEU A 63 -2.46 -13.49 -0.50
N LYS A 64 -3.43 -12.99 0.24
CA LYS A 64 -4.85 -13.04 -0.08
C LYS A 64 -5.47 -11.66 -0.04
N ALA A 65 -6.37 -11.38 -0.95
CA ALA A 65 -7.21 -10.21 -0.89
C ALA A 65 -8.22 -10.35 0.25
N VAL A 66 -8.57 -9.22 0.86
CA VAL A 66 -9.57 -9.18 1.93
C VAL A 66 -10.79 -8.44 1.43
N VAL A 67 -11.98 -8.99 1.70
CA VAL A 67 -13.26 -8.33 1.38
C VAL A 67 -13.42 -7.10 2.25
N THR A 68 -13.51 -5.94 1.60
CA THR A 68 -13.66 -4.63 2.25
C THR A 68 -15.04 -4.04 1.99
N GLU A 69 -15.48 -3.16 2.85
CA GLU A 69 -16.66 -2.34 2.56
C GLU A 69 -16.45 -1.44 1.34
N ARG A 70 -17.58 -1.11 0.68
CA ARG A 70 -17.67 0.05 -0.21
C ARG A 70 -17.88 1.30 0.64
N ASP A 71 -16.91 1.59 1.49
CA ASP A 71 -16.96 2.77 2.31
C ASP A 71 -16.58 4.02 1.49
N HIS A 72 -17.18 5.13 1.84
CA HIS A 72 -16.78 6.45 1.36
C HIS A 72 -16.21 7.20 2.55
N PHE A 73 -14.91 7.50 2.51
CA PHE A 73 -14.33 8.44 3.46
C PHE A 73 -14.87 9.83 3.15
N ASP A 74 -15.43 10.49 4.15
CA ASP A 74 -15.98 11.82 3.97
C ASP A 74 -14.88 12.89 4.06
N PHE A 75 -14.52 13.46 2.92
CA PHE A 75 -13.58 14.56 2.82
C PHE A 75 -14.25 15.94 2.89
N SER A 76 -15.56 16.05 3.15
CA SER A 76 -16.27 17.34 3.13
C SER A 76 -15.71 18.35 4.14
N ASN A 77 -15.21 17.84 5.28
CA ASN A 77 -14.57 18.65 6.32
C ASN A 77 -13.06 18.84 6.10
N HIS A 78 -12.49 18.23 5.07
CA HIS A 78 -11.06 18.25 4.75
C HIS A 78 -10.85 18.69 3.28
N PRO A 79 -11.25 19.91 2.92
CA PRO A 79 -11.26 20.35 1.52
C PRO A 79 -9.83 20.43 0.97
N ARG A 80 -9.67 19.92 -0.24
CA ARG A 80 -8.40 20.01 -0.97
C ARG A 80 -7.99 21.48 -1.14
N PRO A 81 -6.72 21.87 -0.85
CA PRO A 81 -6.26 23.27 -0.95
C PRO A 81 -6.38 23.91 -2.32
N ARG A 82 -6.28 23.13 -3.41
CA ARG A 82 -6.42 23.59 -4.82
C ARG A 82 -5.49 24.75 -5.18
N ARG A 83 -4.21 24.60 -4.87
CA ARG A 83 -3.20 25.62 -5.17
C ARG A 83 -2.94 25.74 -6.67
N ALA A 84 -2.61 26.93 -7.12
CA ALA A 84 -2.16 27.13 -8.50
C ALA A 84 -0.76 26.54 -8.69
N TRP A 85 -0.49 25.94 -9.86
CA TRP A 85 0.81 25.31 -10.14
C TRP A 85 2.01 26.23 -9.88
N ARG A 86 1.90 27.52 -10.19
CA ARG A 86 2.97 28.52 -9.96
C ARG A 86 3.29 28.73 -8.47
N GLU A 87 2.43 28.26 -7.58
CA GLU A 87 2.55 28.40 -6.11
C GLU A 87 2.84 27.06 -5.44
N THR A 88 3.00 26.00 -6.26
CA THR A 88 3.19 24.65 -5.76
C THR A 88 4.67 24.39 -5.53
N VAL A 89 5.01 23.98 -4.31
CA VAL A 89 6.33 23.48 -3.88
C VAL A 89 6.12 22.07 -3.37
N ILE A 90 6.64 21.10 -4.12
CA ILE A 90 6.46 19.66 -3.82
C ILE A 90 7.65 19.15 -3.02
N TYR A 91 7.39 18.42 -1.97
CA TYR A 91 8.37 17.64 -1.22
C TYR A 91 8.10 16.15 -1.46
N GLU A 92 8.99 15.51 -2.22
CA GLU A 92 8.91 14.06 -2.43
C GLU A 92 9.48 13.34 -1.21
N LEU A 93 8.79 12.31 -0.74
CA LEU A 93 9.19 11.52 0.42
C LEU A 93 8.79 10.05 0.33
N HIS A 94 9.60 9.22 0.97
CA HIS A 94 9.30 7.79 1.10
C HIS A 94 8.45 7.54 2.35
N PRO A 95 7.23 6.94 2.23
CA PRO A 95 6.32 6.77 3.37
C PRO A 95 6.95 6.05 4.57
N GLY A 96 7.69 4.97 4.32
CA GLY A 96 8.34 4.19 5.36
C GLY A 96 9.67 4.76 5.85
N GLY A 97 10.33 5.63 5.08
CA GLY A 97 11.65 6.17 5.40
C GLY A 97 11.62 7.47 6.19
N PHE A 98 10.72 8.37 5.81
CA PHE A 98 10.72 9.76 6.26
C PHE A 98 10.65 9.91 7.80
N SER A 99 9.79 9.14 8.45
CA SER A 99 9.59 9.25 9.90
C SER A 99 10.29 8.16 10.73
N ARG A 100 11.17 7.35 10.11
CA ARG A 100 11.78 6.17 10.78
C ARG A 100 12.87 6.52 11.79
N ASP A 101 13.57 7.62 11.57
CA ASP A 101 14.66 8.04 12.45
C ASP A 101 14.16 8.37 13.87
N SER A 102 14.99 8.09 14.88
CA SER A 102 14.67 8.34 16.28
C SER A 102 14.51 9.83 16.61
N ASN A 103 15.09 10.73 15.81
CA ASN A 103 14.95 12.17 15.94
C ASN A 103 13.74 12.72 15.17
N SER A 104 12.99 11.87 14.46
CA SER A 104 11.74 12.25 13.85
C SER A 104 10.73 12.73 14.90
N PRO A 105 9.87 13.71 14.58
CA PRO A 105 8.78 14.12 15.46
C PRO A 105 7.73 13.02 15.68
N ALA A 106 7.75 11.95 14.89
CA ALA A 106 6.82 10.83 15.02
C ALA A 106 7.00 10.08 16.33
N SER A 107 5.90 9.70 16.98
CA SER A 107 5.91 8.80 18.13
C SER A 107 6.59 7.48 17.76
N ALA A 108 7.18 6.80 18.74
CA ALA A 108 7.95 5.58 18.48
C ALA A 108 7.12 4.48 17.77
N GLU A 109 5.84 4.40 18.10
CA GLU A 109 4.88 3.44 17.52
C GLU A 109 4.42 3.80 16.11
N HIS A 110 4.46 5.09 15.73
CA HIS A 110 4.07 5.56 14.40
C HIS A 110 5.22 5.64 13.40
N ARG A 111 6.47 5.48 13.83
CA ARG A 111 7.63 5.62 12.93
C ARG A 111 7.59 4.71 11.73
N GLY A 112 7.81 5.28 10.56
CA GLY A 112 7.80 4.55 9.29
C GLY A 112 6.41 4.19 8.78
N THR A 113 5.36 4.82 9.28
CA THR A 113 3.98 4.58 8.87
C THR A 113 3.29 5.86 8.38
N PHE A 114 2.08 5.72 7.82
CA PHE A 114 1.24 6.87 7.45
C PHE A 114 0.91 7.76 8.66
N LEU A 115 0.72 7.17 9.85
CA LEU A 115 0.49 7.94 11.08
C LEU A 115 1.73 8.72 11.48
N GLY A 116 2.93 8.18 11.28
CA GLY A 116 4.18 8.90 11.51
C GLY A 116 4.39 10.09 10.58
N LEU A 117 3.84 10.05 9.37
CA LEU A 117 3.79 11.21 8.49
C LEU A 117 2.81 12.27 9.02
N ILE A 118 1.67 11.86 9.59
CA ILE A 118 0.72 12.79 10.23
C ILE A 118 1.41 13.53 11.40
N ASP A 119 2.12 12.81 12.25
CA ASP A 119 2.88 13.39 13.36
C ASP A 119 3.92 14.43 12.87
N ALA A 120 4.44 14.28 11.66
CA ALA A 120 5.46 15.14 11.06
C ALA A 120 4.90 16.32 10.25
N LEU A 121 3.59 16.44 10.07
CA LEU A 121 2.98 17.51 9.27
C LEU A 121 3.32 18.92 9.74
N PRO A 122 3.38 19.24 11.05
CA PRO A 122 3.80 20.56 11.51
C PRO A 122 5.21 20.92 11.04
N TYR A 123 6.13 19.97 11.04
CA TYR A 123 7.48 20.18 10.50
C TYR A 123 7.45 20.44 8.98
N LEU A 124 6.75 19.60 8.22
CA LEU A 124 6.61 19.77 6.76
C LEU A 124 6.00 21.13 6.40
N GLN A 125 4.97 21.55 7.13
CA GLN A 125 4.35 22.87 6.97
C GLN A 125 5.35 24.01 7.26
N SER A 126 6.21 23.86 8.28
CA SER A 126 7.21 24.87 8.63
C SER A 126 8.28 25.06 7.54
N LEU A 127 8.49 24.10 6.67
CA LEU A 127 9.40 24.22 5.51
C LEU A 127 8.85 25.12 4.40
N GLY A 128 7.56 25.51 4.47
CA GLY A 128 6.91 26.34 3.46
C GLY A 128 6.54 25.56 2.19
N ILE A 129 6.55 24.24 2.21
CA ILE A 129 6.05 23.40 1.12
C ILE A 129 4.53 23.48 1.04
N THR A 130 3.97 23.17 -0.10
CA THR A 130 2.53 23.21 -0.35
C THR A 130 1.95 21.87 -0.76
N ALA A 131 2.78 20.90 -1.03
CA ALA A 131 2.39 19.54 -1.37
C ALA A 131 3.46 18.55 -0.93
N ILE A 132 3.02 17.33 -0.61
CA ILE A 132 3.88 16.16 -0.51
C ILE A 132 3.63 15.25 -1.70
N GLU A 133 4.67 14.59 -2.17
CA GLU A 133 4.59 13.49 -3.13
C GLU A 133 5.06 12.21 -2.43
N LEU A 134 4.15 11.25 -2.33
CA LEU A 134 4.45 9.96 -1.74
C LEU A 134 5.04 9.04 -2.80
N LEU A 135 6.27 8.56 -2.59
CA LEU A 135 6.81 7.41 -3.33
C LEU A 135 5.82 6.23 -3.24
N PRO A 136 5.93 5.19 -4.10
CA PRO A 136 4.90 4.17 -4.21
C PRO A 136 4.42 3.66 -2.85
N SER A 137 3.13 3.84 -2.59
CA SER A 137 2.48 3.53 -1.31
C SER A 137 1.65 2.26 -1.37
N MET A 138 1.51 1.67 -2.57
CA MET A 138 0.73 0.44 -2.77
C MET A 138 1.56 -0.80 -2.45
N ALA A 139 0.87 -1.91 -2.19
CA ALA A 139 1.48 -3.15 -1.76
C ALA A 139 2.48 -3.70 -2.78
N PHE A 140 3.70 -3.95 -2.33
CA PHE A 140 4.77 -4.57 -3.09
C PHE A 140 5.44 -5.67 -2.26
N ASP A 141 6.19 -6.56 -2.90
CA ASP A 141 6.97 -7.59 -2.23
C ASP A 141 8.37 -7.05 -1.88
N PRO A 142 8.71 -6.88 -0.59
CA PRO A 142 10.05 -6.48 -0.18
C PRO A 142 11.15 -7.47 -0.62
N ALA A 143 10.81 -8.73 -0.84
CA ALA A 143 11.75 -9.75 -1.32
C ALA A 143 11.92 -9.75 -2.86
N ASP A 144 11.20 -8.89 -3.59
CA ASP A 144 11.37 -8.72 -5.04
C ASP A 144 12.57 -7.81 -5.34
N ALA A 145 13.75 -8.33 -5.05
CA ALA A 145 15.02 -7.64 -5.25
C ALA A 145 16.14 -8.68 -5.49
N PRO A 146 17.28 -8.26 -6.08
CA PRO A 146 18.46 -9.11 -6.18
C PRO A 146 18.95 -9.60 -4.81
N ASP A 147 19.64 -10.74 -4.80
CA ASP A 147 20.17 -11.40 -3.60
C ASP A 147 20.84 -10.43 -2.62
N GLY A 148 20.46 -10.51 -1.35
CA GLY A 148 20.96 -9.70 -0.25
C GLY A 148 20.43 -8.25 -0.21
N ARG A 149 19.45 -7.92 -1.05
CA ARG A 149 18.78 -6.62 -1.07
C ARG A 149 17.28 -6.75 -0.77
N GLN A 150 16.66 -5.61 -0.56
CA GLN A 150 15.20 -5.50 -0.44
C GLN A 150 14.67 -4.50 -1.47
N ASN A 151 13.48 -4.76 -2.01
CA ASN A 151 12.72 -3.78 -2.75
C ASN A 151 12.25 -2.71 -1.75
N TYR A 152 12.96 -1.59 -1.73
CA TYR A 152 12.69 -0.48 -0.82
C TYR A 152 11.72 0.53 -1.44
N TRP A 153 11.86 0.76 -2.75
CA TRP A 153 11.17 1.84 -3.45
C TRP A 153 9.71 1.52 -3.80
N GLY A 154 9.36 0.24 -3.96
CA GLY A 154 8.00 -0.18 -4.20
C GLY A 154 7.50 -0.08 -5.65
N TYR A 155 8.40 0.09 -6.62
CA TYR A 155 8.05 0.26 -8.04
C TYR A 155 7.63 -1.05 -8.76
N SER A 156 7.34 -2.11 -8.04
CA SER A 156 6.80 -3.39 -8.55
C SER A 156 5.58 -3.79 -7.72
N PRO A 157 4.42 -3.16 -7.93
CA PRO A 157 3.25 -3.37 -7.09
C PRO A 157 2.64 -4.77 -7.30
N LEU A 158 2.24 -5.40 -6.22
CA LEU A 158 1.44 -6.63 -6.21
C LEU A 158 -0.07 -6.35 -6.33
N SER A 159 -0.47 -5.18 -5.86
CA SER A 159 -1.85 -4.70 -5.93
C SER A 159 -1.85 -3.17 -6.05
N TRP A 160 -2.70 -2.64 -6.94
CA TRP A 160 -2.71 -1.21 -7.23
C TRP A 160 -3.52 -0.37 -6.25
N PHE A 161 -4.33 -0.99 -5.39
CA PHE A 161 -5.29 -0.26 -4.55
C PHE A 161 -5.23 -0.61 -3.07
N ALA A 162 -4.38 -1.57 -2.69
CA ALA A 162 -4.10 -1.88 -1.29
C ALA A 162 -2.83 -1.16 -0.84
N PRO A 163 -2.87 -0.36 0.23
CA PRO A 163 -1.66 0.23 0.79
C PRO A 163 -0.68 -0.83 1.28
N HIS A 164 0.61 -0.54 1.18
CA HIS A 164 1.67 -1.44 1.64
C HIS A 164 1.60 -1.62 3.17
N HIS A 165 1.55 -2.87 3.63
CA HIS A 165 1.40 -3.20 5.05
C HIS A 165 2.50 -2.61 5.93
N GLY A 166 3.74 -2.51 5.43
CA GLY A 166 4.87 -1.91 6.15
C GLY A 166 4.74 -0.40 6.42
N TYR A 167 3.72 0.27 5.87
CA TYR A 167 3.40 1.68 6.11
C TYR A 167 2.16 1.87 6.99
N VAL A 168 1.64 0.78 7.53
CA VAL A 168 0.43 0.76 8.38
C VAL A 168 0.82 0.52 9.83
N CYS A 169 0.25 1.29 10.73
CA CYS A 169 0.39 1.05 12.16
C CYS A 169 -0.63 -0.02 12.61
N GLY A 170 -0.14 -1.07 13.26
CA GLY A 170 -0.95 -2.22 13.69
C GLY A 170 -1.10 -3.31 12.63
N ASP A 171 -1.73 -4.42 13.03
CA ASP A 171 -1.77 -5.67 12.25
C ASP A 171 -3.12 -5.88 11.52
N ASP A 172 -4.09 -4.96 11.65
CA ASP A 172 -5.38 -5.08 10.97
C ASP A 172 -5.21 -4.83 9.47
N PRO A 173 -5.46 -5.81 8.59
CA PRO A 173 -5.34 -5.65 7.15
C PRO A 173 -6.31 -4.58 6.58
N LEU A 174 -7.37 -4.23 7.30
CA LEU A 174 -8.33 -3.21 6.89
C LEU A 174 -7.88 -1.78 7.25
N ALA A 175 -6.93 -1.62 8.17
CA ALA A 175 -6.48 -0.31 8.66
C ALA A 175 -5.75 0.53 7.60
N GLY A 176 -5.06 -0.10 6.64
CA GLY A 176 -4.19 0.60 5.69
C GLY A 176 -4.89 1.69 4.89
N ARG A 177 -6.07 1.39 4.34
CA ARG A 177 -6.86 2.38 3.60
C ARG A 177 -7.32 3.53 4.47
N GLN A 178 -7.71 3.25 5.70
CA GLN A 178 -8.16 4.26 6.64
C GLN A 178 -7.01 5.19 7.02
N GLN A 179 -5.83 4.65 7.35
CA GLN A 179 -4.66 5.45 7.72
C GLN A 179 -4.15 6.32 6.56
N LEU A 180 -4.14 5.79 5.32
CA LEU A 180 -3.79 6.60 4.15
C LEU A 180 -4.78 7.75 3.94
N ARG A 181 -6.08 7.52 4.12
CA ARG A 181 -7.11 8.56 4.02
C ARG A 181 -6.99 9.60 5.14
N GLN A 182 -6.69 9.15 6.35
CA GLN A 182 -6.40 10.05 7.48
C GLN A 182 -5.19 10.94 7.19
N LEU A 183 -4.13 10.39 6.58
CA LEU A 183 -2.98 11.19 6.14
C LEU A 183 -3.40 12.25 5.13
N VAL A 184 -4.17 11.89 4.10
CA VAL A 184 -4.64 12.84 3.09
C VAL A 184 -5.50 13.93 3.73
N ALA A 185 -6.43 13.57 4.61
CA ALA A 185 -7.27 14.52 5.32
C ALA A 185 -6.43 15.48 6.19
N ALA A 186 -5.50 14.94 6.97
CA ALA A 186 -4.60 15.73 7.79
C ALA A 186 -3.69 16.67 6.96
N CYS A 187 -3.19 16.20 5.80
CA CYS A 187 -2.46 17.07 4.86
C CYS A 187 -3.32 18.25 4.41
N HIS A 188 -4.57 18.00 4.01
CA HIS A 188 -5.49 19.06 3.59
C HIS A 188 -5.74 20.07 4.71
N ASP A 189 -5.92 19.63 5.95
CA ASP A 189 -6.11 20.48 7.12
C ASP A 189 -4.88 21.36 7.41
N HIS A 190 -3.68 20.89 7.04
CA HIS A 190 -2.43 21.64 7.11
C HIS A 190 -2.15 22.48 5.85
N GLY A 191 -3.08 22.53 4.91
CA GLY A 191 -2.94 23.28 3.66
C GLY A 191 -1.98 22.65 2.65
N LEU A 192 -1.69 21.34 2.80
CA LEU A 192 -0.83 20.57 1.92
C LEU A 192 -1.67 19.71 0.97
N GLU A 193 -1.32 19.70 -0.32
CA GLU A 193 -1.84 18.74 -1.29
C GLU A 193 -1.04 17.44 -1.22
N VAL A 194 -1.64 16.33 -1.68
CA VAL A 194 -0.97 15.03 -1.73
C VAL A 194 -0.94 14.54 -3.16
N PHE A 195 0.26 14.21 -3.65
CA PHE A 195 0.50 13.47 -4.87
C PHE A 195 0.90 12.05 -4.49
N VAL A 196 0.53 11.09 -5.32
CA VAL A 196 0.90 9.68 -5.15
C VAL A 196 1.60 9.23 -6.41
N ASP A 197 2.84 8.77 -6.26
CA ASP A 197 3.57 8.11 -7.34
C ASP A 197 2.99 6.71 -7.56
N VAL A 198 2.64 6.40 -8.80
CA VAL A 198 1.93 5.17 -9.15
C VAL A 198 2.57 4.48 -10.33
N VAL A 199 2.56 3.14 -10.28
CA VAL A 199 3.10 2.27 -11.34
C VAL A 199 1.97 1.39 -11.86
N TYR A 200 1.48 1.71 -13.06
CA TYR A 200 0.38 0.96 -13.70
C TYR A 200 0.82 0.19 -14.95
N ASN A 201 2.10 0.18 -15.25
CA ASN A 201 2.65 -0.38 -16.49
C ASN A 201 3.20 -1.80 -16.35
N HIS A 202 3.29 -2.32 -15.16
CA HIS A 202 3.68 -3.73 -14.90
C HIS A 202 3.21 -4.23 -13.54
#